data_799632170167a1f0d8cd59128e5645dd
#
_entry.id   799632170167a1f0d8cd59128e5645dd
#
_cell.length_a   1.000
_cell.length_b   1.000
_cell.length_c   1.000
_cell.angle_alpha   90.00
_cell.angle_beta   90.00
_cell.angle_gamma   90.00
#
_symmetry.space_group_name_H-M   'P 1'
#
loop_
_entity.id
_entity.type
_entity.pdbx_description
1 polymer ?
#
loop_
_entity_poly.entity_id
_entity_poly.type
_entity_poly.pdbx_seq_one_letter_code
_entity_poly.pdbx_strand_id
1 'polypeptide(L)'
;ETALHPEHYQTTYQYAVGLNASKPWGNETPQSTCCGGTGSENHVKYQEATYFVSDNTLWVALYMPTTLHWEEKNITLQQECLWPAKSSTIKVTAGEARFAMKLRVPYWATDGFDVKLNGISIATHYQPCSYAVIPTRQWKENDIVEITMPFTKHIDYGPDKLPAEIASKDGHQLETAWVGTLMHGPFAMTATDITNWTEATLNIDSRLASITVVEPNGPQTGTTGNLYTLMQGGRTFQPDYYRHDHTTHYFRI
;
A
#
# COMPACT_ATOMS: atom_id res chain seq x y z
N GLU A 1 -8.31 -5.59 0.30
CA GLU A 1 -8.24 -4.79 -0.93
C GLU A 1 -8.35 -5.67 -2.16
N THR A 2 -7.57 -6.71 -2.21
CA THR A 2 -7.53 -7.63 -3.35
C THR A 2 -8.65 -8.67 -3.33
N ALA A 3 -9.50 -8.63 -2.33
CA ALA A 3 -10.55 -9.61 -2.12
C ALA A 3 -11.89 -9.20 -2.75
N LEU A 4 -12.05 -7.94 -3.16
CA LEU A 4 -13.31 -7.43 -3.71
C LEU A 4 -13.22 -7.32 -5.24
N HIS A 5 -14.12 -8.01 -5.94
CA HIS A 5 -14.23 -7.87 -7.39
C HIS A 5 -14.67 -6.44 -7.75
N PRO A 6 -13.96 -5.76 -8.67
CA PRO A 6 -14.24 -4.36 -8.97
C PRO A 6 -15.63 -4.10 -9.56
N GLU A 7 -16.20 -5.07 -10.28
CA GLU A 7 -17.49 -4.91 -10.99
C GLU A 7 -18.65 -5.60 -10.31
N HIS A 8 -18.41 -6.75 -9.69
CA HIS A 8 -19.48 -7.60 -9.17
C HIS A 8 -19.59 -7.63 -7.66
N TYR A 9 -18.73 -6.89 -6.96
CA TYR A 9 -18.68 -6.84 -5.48
C TYR A 9 -18.56 -8.21 -4.78
N GLN A 10 -18.11 -9.22 -5.52
CA GLN A 10 -17.83 -10.54 -4.98
C GLN A 10 -16.50 -10.53 -4.25
N THR A 11 -16.44 -11.24 -3.14
CA THR A 11 -15.20 -11.41 -2.39
C THR A 11 -14.58 -12.76 -2.66
N THR A 12 -13.25 -12.79 -2.73
CA THR A 12 -12.49 -14.05 -2.78
C THR A 12 -11.20 -13.90 -2.00
N TYR A 13 -10.82 -14.99 -1.32
CA TYR A 13 -9.54 -15.09 -0.65
C TYR A 13 -8.83 -16.33 -1.19
N GLN A 14 -7.66 -16.13 -1.78
CA GLN A 14 -6.92 -17.22 -2.40
C GLN A 14 -6.11 -18.00 -1.37
N TYR A 15 -6.18 -19.31 -1.45
CA TYR A 15 -5.36 -20.22 -0.68
C TYR A 15 -3.88 -20.12 -1.07
N ALA A 16 -3.60 -20.13 -2.37
CA ALA A 16 -2.26 -19.97 -2.91
C ALA A 16 -2.33 -19.17 -4.22
N VAL A 17 -1.38 -18.28 -4.42
CA VAL A 17 -1.21 -17.54 -5.66
C VAL A 17 0.09 -18.02 -6.32
N GLY A 18 -0.02 -18.87 -7.33
CA GLY A 18 1.13 -19.24 -8.16
C GLY A 18 1.55 -18.09 -9.06
N LEU A 19 2.77 -18.15 -9.57
CA LEU A 19 3.34 -17.09 -10.42
C LEU A 19 2.54 -16.82 -11.70
N ASN A 20 1.84 -17.79 -12.25
CA ASN A 20 0.96 -17.64 -13.41
C ASN A 20 -0.50 -17.94 -13.06
N ALA A 21 -0.89 -17.80 -11.80
CA ALA A 21 -2.25 -18.09 -11.38
C ALA A 21 -3.13 -16.85 -11.52
N SER A 22 -4.40 -17.09 -11.90
CA SER A 22 -5.44 -16.08 -11.80
C SER A 22 -6.01 -16.03 -10.39
N LYS A 23 -6.65 -14.93 -10.07
CA LYS A 23 -7.61 -14.88 -8.97
C LYS A 23 -8.95 -15.44 -9.44
N PRO A 24 -9.41 -16.59 -8.94
CA PRO A 24 -10.80 -17.00 -9.19
C PRO A 24 -11.70 -16.07 -8.38
N TRP A 25 -12.43 -15.23 -9.07
CA TRP A 25 -13.45 -14.41 -8.46
C TRP A 25 -14.71 -15.23 -8.22
N GLY A 26 -15.18 -15.20 -6.98
CA GLY A 26 -16.43 -15.70 -6.48
C GLY A 26 -17.18 -16.71 -7.33
N ASN A 27 -17.05 -17.96 -7.01
CA ASN A 27 -18.07 -18.90 -7.39
C ASN A 27 -19.30 -18.64 -6.51
N GLU A 28 -20.48 -18.95 -7.02
CA GLU A 28 -21.77 -18.89 -6.28
C GLU A 28 -21.76 -19.73 -4.99
N THR A 29 -20.76 -20.56 -4.80
CA THR A 29 -20.55 -21.34 -3.59
C THR A 29 -19.74 -20.52 -2.58
N PRO A 30 -20.23 -20.39 -1.34
CA PRO A 30 -19.47 -19.80 -0.25
C PRO A 30 -18.11 -20.47 -0.16
N GLN A 31 -17.05 -19.68 -0.17
CA GLN A 31 -15.70 -20.23 0.01
C GLN A 31 -15.55 -20.75 1.44
N SER A 32 -15.82 -22.02 1.62
CA SER A 32 -15.64 -22.73 2.89
C SER A 32 -14.19 -23.17 3.12
N THR A 33 -13.23 -22.32 2.68
CA THR A 33 -11.81 -22.57 2.91
C THR A 33 -11.32 -21.83 4.15
N CYS A 34 -10.23 -22.33 4.76
CA CYS A 34 -9.57 -21.63 5.87
C CYS A 34 -9.19 -20.19 5.50
N CYS A 35 -8.78 -19.97 4.26
CA CYS A 35 -8.41 -18.63 3.76
C CYS A 35 -9.63 -17.70 3.64
N GLY A 36 -10.79 -18.23 3.27
CA GLY A 36 -12.05 -17.46 3.27
C GLY A 36 -12.44 -17.01 4.68
N GLY A 37 -12.33 -17.89 5.66
CA GLY A 37 -12.57 -17.57 7.08
C GLY A 37 -11.58 -16.54 7.60
N THR A 38 -10.29 -16.77 7.47
CA THR A 38 -9.24 -15.84 7.92
C THR A 38 -9.34 -14.48 7.21
N GLY A 39 -9.62 -14.49 5.91
CA GLY A 39 -9.80 -13.25 5.17
C GLY A 39 -10.99 -12.41 5.67
N SER A 40 -12.08 -13.07 6.03
CA SER A 40 -13.24 -12.39 6.61
C SER A 40 -12.95 -11.77 7.99
N GLU A 41 -12.13 -12.42 8.80
CA GLU A 41 -11.68 -11.88 10.10
C GLU A 41 -10.81 -10.64 9.97
N ASN A 42 -10.05 -10.48 8.88
CA ASN A 42 -9.16 -9.34 8.70
C ASN A 42 -9.87 -7.99 8.83
N HIS A 43 -11.11 -7.90 8.38
CA HIS A 43 -11.86 -6.65 8.40
C HIS A 43 -12.12 -6.13 9.82
N VAL A 44 -12.28 -7.02 10.79
CA VAL A 44 -12.46 -6.64 12.20
C VAL A 44 -11.13 -6.43 12.91
N LYS A 45 -10.02 -6.92 12.34
CA LYS A 45 -8.68 -6.83 12.91
C LYS A 45 -7.94 -5.52 12.59
N TYR A 46 -8.34 -4.80 11.54
CA TYR A 46 -7.65 -3.57 11.17
C TYR A 46 -7.68 -2.52 12.28
N GLN A 47 -8.75 -2.43 13.03
CA GLN A 47 -8.86 -1.47 14.14
C GLN A 47 -7.87 -1.78 15.27
N GLU A 48 -7.60 -3.05 15.54
CA GLU A 48 -6.68 -3.49 16.60
C GLU A 48 -5.23 -3.05 16.34
N ALA A 49 -4.86 -2.83 15.07
CA ALA A 49 -3.50 -2.47 14.69
C ALA A 49 -3.33 -1.00 14.27
N THR A 50 -4.36 -0.17 14.43
CA THR A 50 -4.30 1.24 14.02
C THR A 50 -3.51 2.09 15.01
N TYR A 51 -3.75 1.88 16.29
CA TYR A 51 -3.11 2.62 17.36
C TYR A 51 -2.53 1.69 18.43
N PHE A 52 -1.40 2.09 18.98
CA PHE A 52 -0.81 1.46 20.15
C PHE A 52 -0.46 2.52 21.17
N VAL A 53 -0.48 2.15 22.44
CA VAL A 53 -0.12 3.01 23.56
C VAL A 53 1.00 2.34 24.33
N SER A 54 2.06 3.08 24.62
CA SER A 54 3.15 2.66 25.49
C SER A 54 3.61 3.86 26.31
N ASP A 55 3.68 3.71 27.61
CA ASP A 55 3.98 4.80 28.53
C ASP A 55 3.05 6.00 28.31
N ASN A 56 3.62 7.14 27.95
CA ASN A 56 2.89 8.37 27.64
C ASN A 56 2.97 8.72 26.15
N THR A 57 2.93 7.72 25.29
CA THR A 57 3.12 7.85 23.84
C THR A 57 2.00 7.15 23.09
N LEU A 58 1.38 7.85 22.15
CA LEU A 58 0.48 7.30 21.14
C LEU A 58 1.29 6.94 19.90
N TRP A 59 1.17 5.69 19.44
CA TRP A 59 1.76 5.21 18.20
C TRP A 59 0.66 5.07 17.17
N VAL A 60 0.80 5.72 16.03
CA VAL A 60 -0.10 5.63 14.88
C VAL A 60 0.56 4.71 13.85
N ALA A 61 0.07 3.49 13.75
CA ALA A 61 0.66 2.46 12.90
C ALA A 61 -0.04 2.31 11.54
N LEU A 62 -1.33 2.62 11.44
CA LEU A 62 -2.08 2.59 10.20
C LEU A 62 -2.77 3.93 9.96
N TYR A 63 -2.80 4.34 8.69
CA TYR A 63 -3.48 5.53 8.23
C TYR A 63 -4.80 5.15 7.56
N MET A 64 -5.88 5.19 8.33
CA MET A 64 -7.22 4.86 7.89
C MET A 64 -8.26 5.71 8.64
N PRO A 65 -9.42 6.00 8.05
CA PRO A 65 -10.47 6.78 8.73
C PRO A 65 -10.91 6.09 10.01
N THR A 66 -10.66 6.72 11.15
CA THR A 66 -10.97 6.15 12.48
C THR A 66 -11.20 7.27 13.50
N THR A 67 -11.92 6.93 14.56
CA THR A 67 -12.01 7.76 15.77
C THR A 67 -11.41 6.98 16.94
N LEU A 68 -10.44 7.57 17.62
CA LEU A 68 -9.84 7.05 18.83
C LEU A 68 -10.41 7.78 20.04
N HIS A 69 -11.10 7.04 20.91
CA HIS A 69 -11.46 7.49 22.25
C HIS A 69 -10.43 6.95 23.24
N TRP A 70 -9.49 7.78 23.68
CA TRP A 70 -8.48 7.40 24.65
C TRP A 70 -8.96 7.77 26.06
N GLU A 71 -9.68 6.85 26.69
CA GLU A 71 -10.38 7.06 27.95
C GLU A 71 -9.44 7.48 29.08
N GLU A 72 -8.27 6.81 29.24
CA GLU A 72 -7.32 7.12 30.31
C GLU A 72 -6.73 8.54 30.19
N LYS A 73 -6.79 9.15 29.03
CA LYS A 73 -6.33 10.51 28.79
C LYS A 73 -7.48 11.51 28.65
N ASN A 74 -8.73 11.03 28.64
CA ASN A 74 -9.92 11.85 28.41
C ASN A 74 -9.78 12.73 27.15
N ILE A 75 -9.32 12.15 26.04
CA ILE A 75 -9.11 12.83 24.77
C ILE A 75 -9.68 11.99 23.62
N THR A 76 -10.23 12.66 22.61
CA THR A 76 -10.71 12.04 21.38
C THR A 76 -9.94 12.57 20.20
N LEU A 77 -9.42 11.66 19.36
CA LEU A 77 -8.76 11.99 18.09
C LEU A 77 -9.54 11.38 16.93
N GLN A 78 -9.64 12.11 15.84
CA GLN A 78 -10.21 11.65 14.59
C GLN A 78 -9.13 11.63 13.52
N GLN A 79 -8.96 10.48 12.88
CA GLN A 79 -8.08 10.33 11.72
C GLN A 79 -8.92 10.28 10.45
N GLU A 80 -8.53 11.07 9.46
CA GLU A 80 -9.15 11.11 8.14
C GLU A 80 -8.11 10.87 7.06
N CYS A 81 -8.46 10.08 6.08
CA CYS A 81 -7.72 9.91 4.84
C CYS A 81 -8.67 9.40 3.76
N LEU A 82 -8.36 9.70 2.51
CA LEU A 82 -9.03 9.10 1.35
C LEU A 82 -8.14 7.98 0.82
N TRP A 83 -8.63 6.76 0.84
CA TRP A 83 -7.88 5.62 0.32
C TRP A 83 -8.00 5.53 -1.21
N PRO A 84 -6.91 5.27 -1.94
CA PRO A 84 -5.51 5.24 -1.51
C PRO A 84 -4.96 6.65 -1.30
N ALA A 85 -4.53 6.97 -0.10
CA ALA A 85 -4.17 8.32 0.27
C ALA A 85 -2.67 8.55 0.26
N LYS A 86 -2.28 9.67 -0.35
CA LYS A 86 -0.94 10.23 -0.20
C LYS A 86 -0.81 11.13 1.05
N SER A 87 -1.88 11.21 1.83
CA SER A 87 -1.94 12.03 3.04
C SER A 87 -2.94 11.49 4.04
N SER A 88 -2.74 11.84 5.31
CA SER A 88 -3.67 11.61 6.40
C SER A 88 -3.68 12.82 7.33
N THR A 89 -4.83 13.06 7.96
CA THR A 89 -4.98 14.12 8.95
C THR A 89 -5.48 13.53 10.26
N ILE A 90 -4.84 13.91 11.36
CA ILE A 90 -5.29 13.54 12.71
C ILE A 90 -5.64 14.82 13.45
N LYS A 91 -6.90 14.91 13.89
CA LYS A 91 -7.42 16.07 14.61
C LYS A 91 -7.83 15.68 16.03
N VAL A 92 -7.49 16.50 17.01
CA VAL A 92 -8.08 16.42 18.34
C VAL A 92 -9.48 17.04 18.28
N THR A 93 -10.49 16.21 18.50
CA THR A 93 -11.91 16.61 18.39
C THR A 93 -12.56 16.90 19.74
N ALA A 94 -12.00 16.38 20.83
CA ALA A 94 -12.46 16.68 22.18
C ALA A 94 -11.37 16.41 23.22
N GLY A 95 -11.40 17.15 24.32
CA GLY A 95 -10.52 16.97 25.46
C GLY A 95 -9.14 17.60 25.30
N GLU A 96 -8.32 17.44 26.34
CA GLU A 96 -6.93 17.87 26.35
C GLU A 96 -6.09 16.88 27.15
N ALA A 97 -4.87 16.61 26.69
CA ALA A 97 -3.96 15.68 27.37
C ALA A 97 -2.51 15.92 26.97
N ARG A 98 -1.60 15.46 27.83
CA ARG A 98 -0.14 15.57 27.59
C ARG A 98 0.43 14.21 27.22
N PHE A 99 0.94 14.06 25.96
CA PHE A 99 1.59 12.84 25.48
C PHE A 99 2.49 13.12 24.25
N ALA A 100 3.35 12.16 23.92
CA ALA A 100 4.09 12.14 22.66
C ALA A 100 3.29 11.38 21.58
N MET A 101 3.46 11.74 20.30
CA MET A 101 2.87 11.00 19.20
C MET A 101 3.96 10.49 18.27
N LYS A 102 3.87 9.21 17.87
CA LYS A 102 4.77 8.58 16.91
C LYS A 102 3.97 8.12 15.71
N LEU A 103 4.36 8.58 14.52
CA LEU A 103 3.69 8.38 13.25
C LEU A 103 4.54 7.46 12.38
N ARG A 104 4.01 6.31 11.96
CA ARG A 104 4.76 5.35 11.16
C ARG A 104 5.19 5.96 9.84
N VAL A 105 6.47 5.85 9.51
CA VAL A 105 7.00 6.15 8.17
C VAL A 105 7.04 4.85 7.37
N PRO A 106 6.18 4.67 6.37
CA PRO A 106 6.15 3.43 5.59
C PRO A 106 7.47 3.17 4.86
N TYR A 107 7.79 1.89 4.56
CA TYR A 107 9.03 1.52 3.87
C TYR A 107 9.15 2.14 2.48
N TRP A 108 8.02 2.30 1.80
CA TRP A 108 7.93 2.87 0.46
C TRP A 108 7.95 4.40 0.43
N ALA A 109 7.83 5.07 1.58
CA ALA A 109 7.89 6.53 1.69
C ALA A 109 9.35 7.00 1.74
N THR A 110 10.05 6.84 0.62
CA THR A 110 11.48 7.10 0.48
C THR A 110 11.81 8.56 0.20
N ASP A 111 10.84 9.35 -0.21
CA ASP A 111 11.02 10.76 -0.55
C ASP A 111 9.74 11.56 -0.24
N GLY A 112 9.91 12.80 0.22
CA GLY A 112 8.82 13.75 0.44
C GLY A 112 7.86 13.45 1.60
N PHE A 113 8.18 12.48 2.50
CA PHE A 113 7.41 12.30 3.71
C PHE A 113 7.54 13.55 4.61
N ASP A 114 6.40 14.12 5.01
CA ASP A 114 6.37 15.32 5.85
C ASP A 114 5.27 15.23 6.90
N VAL A 115 5.51 15.84 8.05
CA VAL A 115 4.53 15.98 9.12
C VAL A 115 4.43 17.45 9.50
N LYS A 116 3.20 17.97 9.44
CA LYS A 116 2.89 19.31 9.93
C LYS A 116 2.04 19.22 11.19
N LEU A 117 2.33 20.11 12.11
CA LEU A 117 1.52 20.36 13.31
C LEU A 117 0.94 21.76 13.23
N ASN A 118 -0.39 21.86 13.15
CA ASN A 118 -1.09 23.13 12.99
C ASN A 118 -0.54 23.97 11.81
N GLY A 119 -0.29 23.30 10.67
CA GLY A 119 0.23 23.90 9.45
C GLY A 119 1.75 24.14 9.41
N ILE A 120 2.47 23.86 10.50
CA ILE A 120 3.93 24.08 10.59
C ILE A 120 4.64 22.72 10.47
N SER A 121 5.54 22.55 9.49
CA SER A 121 6.37 21.35 9.35
C SER A 121 7.27 21.20 10.59
N ILE A 122 7.27 20.00 11.18
CA ILE A 122 7.97 19.73 12.46
C ILE A 122 9.31 19.02 12.29
N ALA A 123 9.57 18.45 11.11
CA ALA A 123 10.86 17.88 10.75
C ALA A 123 10.99 17.80 9.23
N THR A 124 12.24 17.74 8.76
CA THR A 124 12.55 17.76 7.33
C THR A 124 13.05 16.44 6.77
N HIS A 125 13.42 15.48 7.62
CA HIS A 125 13.95 14.18 7.18
C HIS A 125 13.45 13.05 8.06
N TYR A 126 12.78 12.11 7.45
CA TYR A 126 12.32 10.88 8.08
C TYR A 126 12.91 9.67 7.36
N GLN A 127 13.25 8.65 8.11
CA GLN A 127 13.76 7.39 7.56
C GLN A 127 12.57 6.45 7.27
N PRO A 128 12.48 5.84 6.09
CA PRO A 128 11.56 4.73 5.87
C PRO A 128 11.72 3.63 6.93
N CYS A 129 10.68 2.86 7.17
CA CYS A 129 10.63 1.83 8.22
C CYS A 129 10.89 2.35 9.64
N SER A 130 10.53 3.59 9.92
CA SER A 130 10.72 4.23 11.23
C SER A 130 9.45 4.93 11.71
N TYR A 131 9.59 5.79 12.70
CA TYR A 131 8.54 6.65 13.20
C TYR A 131 8.98 8.11 13.24
N ALA A 132 8.16 8.98 12.68
CA ALA A 132 8.25 10.42 12.91
C ALA A 132 7.74 10.71 14.32
N VAL A 133 8.50 11.49 15.09
CA VAL A 133 8.20 11.73 16.51
C VAL A 133 7.77 13.17 16.72
N ILE A 134 6.55 13.35 17.25
CA ILE A 134 6.14 14.59 17.87
C ILE A 134 6.43 14.45 19.37
N PRO A 135 7.37 15.23 19.94
CA PRO A 135 7.71 15.13 21.34
C PRO A 135 6.51 15.38 22.25
N THR A 136 6.63 14.92 23.51
CA THR A 136 5.59 15.13 24.52
C THR A 136 5.20 16.60 24.61
N ARG A 137 3.93 16.87 24.33
CA ARG A 137 3.34 18.21 24.41
C ARG A 137 1.93 18.15 24.99
N GLN A 138 1.40 19.31 25.35
CA GLN A 138 -0.02 19.46 25.64
C GLN A 138 -0.78 19.50 24.31
N TRP A 139 -1.70 18.53 24.13
CA TRP A 139 -2.68 18.49 23.05
C TRP A 139 -3.98 19.10 23.53
N LYS A 140 -4.67 19.80 22.65
CA LYS A 140 -5.95 20.45 22.91
C LYS A 140 -6.85 20.34 21.70
N GLU A 141 -8.13 20.55 21.91
CA GLU A 141 -9.14 20.57 20.85
C GLU A 141 -8.72 21.50 19.70
N ASN A 142 -8.95 21.02 18.47
CA ASN A 142 -8.54 21.60 17.19
C ASN A 142 -7.04 21.57 16.89
N ASP A 143 -6.17 20.94 17.68
CA ASP A 143 -4.85 20.60 17.20
C ASP A 143 -4.94 19.62 16.02
N ILE A 144 -4.17 19.87 14.97
CA ILE A 144 -4.18 19.10 13.71
C ILE A 144 -2.77 18.64 13.37
N VAL A 145 -2.64 17.35 13.11
CA VAL A 145 -1.43 16.75 12.53
C VAL A 145 -1.74 16.33 11.10
N GLU A 146 -1.00 16.88 10.15
CA GLU A 146 -1.11 16.56 8.73
C GLU A 146 0.12 15.72 8.34
N ILE A 147 -0.11 14.57 7.72
CA ILE A 147 0.92 13.65 7.27
C ILE A 147 0.86 13.57 5.75
N THR A 148 1.96 13.81 5.07
CA THR A 148 2.11 13.67 3.63
C THR A 148 3.02 12.50 3.32
N MET A 149 2.58 11.60 2.42
CA MET A 149 3.25 10.36 2.05
C MET A 149 3.23 10.21 0.52
N PRO A 150 4.05 10.95 -0.24
CA PRO A 150 4.05 10.85 -1.70
C PRO A 150 4.39 9.42 -2.15
N PHE A 151 3.69 8.94 -3.17
CA PHE A 151 3.99 7.63 -3.74
C PHE A 151 5.17 7.73 -4.70
N THR A 152 6.16 6.89 -4.47
CA THR A 152 7.33 6.76 -5.34
C THR A 152 7.33 5.41 -6.05
N LYS A 153 7.91 5.37 -7.26
CA LYS A 153 8.14 4.13 -7.99
C LYS A 153 9.37 3.43 -7.40
N HIS A 154 9.27 2.14 -7.17
CA HIS A 154 10.41 1.32 -6.74
C HIS A 154 10.22 -0.14 -7.19
N ILE A 155 11.26 -0.94 -7.04
CA ILE A 155 11.22 -2.37 -7.29
C ILE A 155 11.41 -3.10 -5.97
N ASP A 156 10.47 -3.97 -5.67
CA ASP A 156 10.64 -4.97 -4.63
C ASP A 156 11.25 -6.22 -5.27
N TYR A 157 12.54 -6.45 -5.00
CA TYR A 157 13.27 -7.59 -5.55
C TYR A 157 12.90 -8.87 -4.81
N GLY A 158 12.67 -9.93 -5.58
CA GLY A 158 12.60 -11.27 -5.03
C GLY A 158 13.95 -11.70 -4.42
N PRO A 159 13.93 -12.63 -3.44
CA PRO A 159 15.16 -13.08 -2.78
C PRO A 159 16.08 -13.89 -3.71
N ASP A 160 15.52 -14.50 -4.73
CA ASP A 160 16.22 -15.45 -5.60
C ASP A 160 16.40 -14.93 -7.01
N LYS A 161 17.51 -15.37 -7.65
CA LYS A 161 17.70 -15.23 -9.09
C LYS A 161 17.05 -16.40 -9.79
N LEU A 162 16.42 -16.12 -10.95
CA LEU A 162 15.98 -17.18 -11.84
C LEU A 162 17.16 -18.02 -12.33
N PRO A 163 17.10 -19.35 -12.21
CA PRO A 163 18.07 -20.23 -12.87
C PRO A 163 18.05 -19.99 -14.39
N ALA A 164 19.22 -20.05 -15.02
CA ALA A 164 19.36 -19.88 -16.48
C ALA A 164 18.47 -20.86 -17.27
N GLU A 165 18.19 -22.04 -16.74
CA GLU A 165 17.35 -23.08 -17.35
C GLU A 165 15.88 -22.69 -17.46
N ILE A 166 15.35 -21.94 -16.47
CA ILE A 166 13.97 -21.42 -16.52
C ILE A 166 13.91 -20.19 -17.44
N ALA A 167 15.03 -19.51 -17.58
CA ALA A 167 15.16 -18.34 -18.42
C ALA A 167 15.21 -18.66 -19.93
N SER A 168 15.43 -19.93 -20.32
CA SER A 168 15.76 -20.30 -21.72
C SER A 168 14.68 -21.11 -22.43
N LYS A 169 13.39 -20.83 -22.20
CA LYS A 169 12.31 -21.63 -22.82
C LYS A 169 12.27 -21.57 -24.36
N ASP A 170 12.94 -20.58 -24.95
CA ASP A 170 12.93 -20.35 -26.41
C ASP A 170 14.31 -20.44 -27.07
N GLY A 171 15.26 -21.18 -26.49
CA GLY A 171 16.60 -21.39 -27.08
C GLY A 171 17.54 -20.19 -27.00
N HIS A 172 17.13 -19.08 -26.40
CA HIS A 172 18.01 -17.97 -26.06
C HIS A 172 18.63 -18.25 -24.70
N GLN A 173 19.97 -18.27 -24.61
CA GLN A 173 20.67 -18.26 -23.32
C GLN A 173 20.37 -16.93 -22.64
N LEU A 174 19.42 -16.96 -21.71
CA LEU A 174 19.16 -15.81 -20.86
C LEU A 174 20.10 -15.88 -19.67
N GLU A 175 20.82 -14.80 -19.46
CA GLU A 175 21.60 -14.62 -18.22
C GLU A 175 20.69 -14.73 -17.00
N THR A 176 21.24 -15.12 -15.86
CA THR A 176 20.52 -15.13 -14.58
C THR A 176 19.88 -13.77 -14.33
N ALA A 177 18.57 -13.73 -14.36
CA ALA A 177 17.81 -12.50 -14.14
C ALA A 177 17.27 -12.44 -12.71
N TRP A 178 17.27 -11.27 -12.12
CA TRP A 178 16.48 -11.02 -10.92
C TRP A 178 14.99 -11.01 -11.27
N VAL A 179 14.17 -11.40 -10.31
CA VAL A 179 12.72 -11.24 -10.37
C VAL A 179 12.33 -10.17 -9.39
N GLY A 180 11.43 -9.29 -9.79
CA GLY A 180 10.93 -8.24 -8.92
C GLY A 180 9.52 -7.82 -9.30
N THR A 181 8.94 -7.04 -8.42
CA THR A 181 7.62 -6.44 -8.59
C THR A 181 7.77 -4.93 -8.70
N LEU A 182 7.16 -4.35 -9.73
CA LEU A 182 7.06 -2.90 -9.84
C LEU A 182 6.07 -2.39 -8.80
N MET A 183 6.52 -1.47 -7.98
CA MET A 183 5.72 -0.84 -6.93
C MET A 183 5.45 0.64 -7.24
N HIS A 184 4.27 1.11 -6.84
CA HIS A 184 3.95 2.54 -6.79
C HIS A 184 3.40 2.88 -5.41
N GLY A 185 4.23 3.49 -4.56
CA GLY A 185 3.90 3.60 -3.15
C GLY A 185 3.61 2.22 -2.54
N PRO A 186 2.46 2.01 -1.92
CA PRO A 186 2.09 0.72 -1.31
C PRO A 186 1.59 -0.34 -2.32
N PHE A 187 1.45 0.00 -3.61
CA PHE A 187 0.79 -0.86 -4.58
C PHE A 187 1.77 -1.70 -5.38
N ALA A 188 1.57 -3.01 -5.40
CA ALA A 188 2.12 -3.88 -6.43
C ALA A 188 1.40 -3.60 -7.75
N MET A 189 2.17 -3.45 -8.83
CA MET A 189 1.66 -3.09 -10.15
C MET A 189 1.71 -4.31 -11.08
N THR A 190 0.60 -4.59 -11.74
CA THR A 190 0.41 -5.72 -12.65
C THR A 190 0.38 -5.24 -14.08
N ALA A 191 1.11 -5.89 -14.99
CA ALA A 191 1.01 -5.64 -16.42
C ALA A 191 -0.36 -6.08 -16.92
N THR A 192 -0.97 -5.29 -17.81
CA THR A 192 -2.31 -5.58 -18.32
C THR A 192 -2.32 -6.49 -19.56
N ASP A 193 -1.15 -6.76 -20.14
CA ASP A 193 -0.98 -7.43 -21.44
C ASP A 193 -0.17 -8.73 -21.35
N ILE A 194 0.43 -9.07 -20.22
CA ILE A 194 1.29 -10.25 -20.07
C ILE A 194 0.75 -11.18 -19.00
N THR A 195 0.51 -12.42 -19.38
CA THR A 195 0.09 -13.51 -18.49
C THR A 195 1.25 -14.40 -18.05
N ASN A 196 2.33 -14.47 -18.82
CA ASN A 196 3.49 -15.28 -18.51
C ASN A 196 4.62 -14.41 -17.93
N TRP A 197 4.86 -14.51 -16.65
CA TRP A 197 5.90 -13.74 -15.96
C TRP A 197 7.32 -14.03 -16.50
N THR A 198 7.60 -15.22 -17.04
CA THR A 198 8.91 -15.57 -17.61
C THR A 198 9.25 -14.75 -18.87
N GLU A 199 8.25 -14.19 -19.51
CA GLU A 199 8.36 -13.35 -20.72
C GLU A 199 8.30 -11.86 -20.38
N ALA A 200 7.89 -11.52 -19.16
CA ALA A 200 7.70 -10.17 -18.71
C ALA A 200 9.04 -9.54 -18.27
N THR A 201 9.59 -8.70 -19.12
CA THR A 201 10.80 -7.91 -18.79
C THR A 201 10.43 -6.46 -18.50
N LEU A 202 10.98 -5.93 -17.42
CA LEU A 202 10.89 -4.54 -17.07
C LEU A 202 12.23 -3.85 -17.31
N ASN A 203 12.23 -2.75 -18.04
CA ASN A 203 13.43 -1.96 -18.24
C ASN A 203 13.67 -1.08 -17.01
N ILE A 204 14.79 -1.31 -16.34
CA ILE A 204 15.17 -0.54 -15.16
C ILE A 204 16.24 0.47 -15.55
N ASP A 205 15.82 1.70 -15.68
CA ASP A 205 16.71 2.84 -15.82
C ASP A 205 16.89 3.60 -14.49
N SER A 206 17.72 4.62 -14.49
CA SER A 206 17.97 5.42 -13.30
C SER A 206 16.65 6.00 -12.75
N ARG A 207 16.33 5.63 -11.51
CA ARG A 207 15.12 6.07 -10.80
C ARG A 207 13.81 5.70 -11.51
N LEU A 208 13.81 4.67 -12.35
CA LEU A 208 12.66 4.26 -13.14
C LEU A 208 12.07 5.43 -13.95
N ALA A 209 12.94 6.26 -14.54
CA ALA A 209 12.54 7.48 -15.25
C ALA A 209 11.70 7.18 -16.50
N SER A 210 11.95 6.05 -17.18
CA SER A 210 11.17 5.61 -18.34
C SER A 210 9.74 5.18 -17.99
N ILE A 211 9.41 5.01 -16.71
CA ILE A 211 8.06 4.67 -16.27
C ILE A 211 7.30 5.94 -15.95
N THR A 212 6.26 6.22 -16.72
CA THR A 212 5.36 7.36 -16.51
C THR A 212 4.25 6.98 -15.55
N VAL A 213 3.87 7.89 -14.66
CA VAL A 213 2.72 7.73 -13.77
C VAL A 213 1.56 8.57 -14.28
N VAL A 214 0.41 7.95 -14.42
CA VAL A 214 -0.86 8.63 -14.69
C VAL A 214 -1.67 8.61 -13.40
N GLU A 215 -1.88 9.80 -12.86
CA GLU A 215 -2.66 9.98 -11.63
C GLU A 215 -4.15 9.81 -11.90
N PRO A 216 -4.90 9.23 -10.97
CA PRO A 216 -6.35 9.16 -11.08
C PRO A 216 -6.99 10.55 -10.96
N ASN A 217 -8.04 10.78 -11.72
CA ASN A 217 -8.82 12.01 -11.65
C ASN A 217 -9.87 11.90 -10.52
N GLY A 218 -9.55 12.44 -9.35
CA GLY A 218 -10.45 12.44 -8.18
C GLY A 218 -10.34 11.22 -7.26
N PRO A 219 -11.26 11.05 -6.32
CA PRO A 219 -11.23 9.97 -5.36
C PRO A 219 -11.30 8.60 -6.05
N GLN A 220 -10.46 7.68 -5.62
CA GLN A 220 -10.53 6.31 -6.08
C GLN A 220 -11.68 5.61 -5.35
N THR A 221 -12.76 5.41 -6.04
CA THR A 221 -13.78 4.45 -5.61
C THR A 221 -13.46 3.14 -6.29
N GLY A 222 -13.27 2.07 -5.54
CA GLY A 222 -12.71 0.80 -5.99
C GLY A 222 -13.40 0.09 -7.16
N THR A 223 -14.36 0.72 -7.81
CA THR A 223 -15.22 0.12 -8.84
C THR A 223 -15.19 0.83 -10.20
N THR A 224 -14.50 1.95 -10.37
CA THR A 224 -14.77 2.80 -11.54
C THR A 224 -13.56 3.12 -12.43
N GLY A 225 -12.54 2.27 -12.47
CA GLY A 225 -11.43 2.46 -13.43
C GLY A 225 -10.56 3.71 -13.21
N ASN A 226 -10.77 4.46 -12.14
CA ASN A 226 -9.97 5.62 -11.78
C ASN A 226 -8.77 5.19 -10.93
N LEU A 227 -7.81 4.51 -11.57
CA LEU A 227 -6.67 3.89 -10.91
C LEU A 227 -5.38 4.63 -11.22
N TYR A 228 -4.41 4.53 -10.32
CA TYR A 228 -3.03 4.83 -10.68
C TYR A 228 -2.62 3.91 -11.83
N THR A 229 -2.11 4.49 -12.89
CA THR A 229 -1.63 3.72 -14.04
C THR A 229 -0.18 4.07 -14.29
N LEU A 230 0.67 3.06 -14.45
CA LEU A 230 2.04 3.25 -14.87
C LEU A 230 2.20 2.79 -16.31
N MET A 231 3.09 3.42 -17.06
CA MET A 231 3.32 3.11 -18.46
C MET A 231 4.82 3.05 -18.77
N GLN A 232 5.23 2.02 -19.52
CA GLN A 232 6.59 1.91 -20.06
C GLN A 232 6.55 1.26 -21.43
N GLY A 233 7.13 1.91 -22.46
CA GLY A 233 7.27 1.31 -23.80
C GLY A 233 5.96 0.88 -24.45
N GLY A 234 4.86 1.57 -24.16
CA GLY A 234 3.51 1.20 -24.62
C GLY A 234 2.78 0.18 -23.74
N ARG A 235 3.47 -0.42 -22.78
CA ARG A 235 2.86 -1.32 -21.78
C ARG A 235 2.23 -0.53 -20.65
N THR A 236 1.09 -1.00 -20.20
CA THR A 236 0.33 -0.42 -19.09
C THR A 236 0.37 -1.33 -17.87
N PHE A 237 0.53 -0.73 -16.69
CA PHE A 237 0.49 -1.41 -15.41
C PHE A 237 -0.59 -0.78 -14.54
N GLN A 238 -1.34 -1.63 -13.85
CA GLN A 238 -2.39 -1.23 -12.91
C GLN A 238 -2.17 -1.88 -11.55
N PRO A 239 -2.75 -1.36 -10.46
CA PRO A 239 -2.62 -1.96 -9.15
C PRO A 239 -3.13 -3.42 -9.12
N ASP A 240 -2.37 -4.30 -8.49
CA ASP A 240 -2.71 -5.74 -8.41
C ASP A 240 -4.05 -5.99 -7.72
N TYR A 241 -4.47 -5.14 -6.81
CA TYR A 241 -5.78 -5.28 -6.17
C TYR A 241 -6.96 -5.17 -7.16
N TYR A 242 -6.75 -4.52 -8.31
CA TYR A 242 -7.73 -4.40 -9.39
C TYR A 242 -7.66 -5.56 -10.40
N ARG A 243 -6.65 -6.40 -10.30
CA ARG A 243 -6.45 -7.51 -11.21
C ARG A 243 -7.55 -8.56 -11.08
N HIS A 244 -8.19 -8.92 -12.18
CA HIS A 244 -9.24 -9.94 -12.25
C HIS A 244 -9.01 -10.99 -13.36
N ASP A 245 -7.81 -11.04 -13.91
CA ASP A 245 -7.40 -11.96 -14.96
C ASP A 245 -6.03 -12.64 -14.64
N HIS A 246 -5.45 -13.32 -15.62
CA HIS A 246 -4.19 -14.05 -15.49
C HIS A 246 -2.93 -13.19 -15.65
N THR A 247 -3.01 -11.87 -15.59
CA THR A 247 -1.86 -11.00 -15.80
C THR A 247 -0.83 -11.08 -14.67
N THR A 248 0.42 -10.75 -14.97
CA THR A 248 1.54 -10.90 -14.02
C THR A 248 1.94 -9.60 -13.35
N HIS A 249 2.33 -9.70 -12.09
CA HIS A 249 2.99 -8.63 -11.33
C HIS A 249 4.47 -8.93 -11.05
N TYR A 250 4.99 -10.05 -11.56
CA TYR A 250 6.40 -10.39 -11.50
C TYR A 250 7.07 -10.11 -12.84
N PHE A 251 8.25 -9.53 -12.78
CA PHE A 251 9.00 -9.12 -13.95
C PHE A 251 10.45 -9.58 -13.82
N ARG A 252 11.04 -9.90 -14.96
CA ARG A 252 12.51 -10.04 -15.08
C ARG A 252 13.12 -8.65 -15.05
N ILE A 253 14.20 -8.53 -14.33
CA ILE A 253 14.92 -7.30 -14.07
C ILE A 253 16.39 -7.46 -14.42
#